data_d0a125ad369e71d2d9c0a410265f6c7b
#
_entry.id   d0a125ad369e71d2d9c0a410265f6c7b
#
_cell.length_a   1.000
_cell.length_b   1.000
_cell.length_c   1.000
_cell.angle_alpha   90.00
_cell.angle_beta   90.00
_cell.angle_gamma   90.00
#
_symmetry.space_group_name_H-M   'P 1'
#
loop_
_entity.id
_entity.type
_entity.pdbx_description
1 polymer ?
#
loop_
_entity_poly.entity_id
_entity_poly.type
_entity_poly.pdbx_seq_one_letter_code
_entity_poly.pdbx_strand_id
1 'polypeptide(L)'
;KGGVGKTTTSINLAAAIASLDARVLLVDLDPQGNATMGSGVDKHSLDAQVYDLLMGEAQFAEVVQDCVQSGYHLLPANADLAAAEVHLVQLPTTDQPLRLARVLKAIAGRYDYVLIDCPPSLNMLTVNAMAAADSVLIPMQCEYYALEGLSSLVATIQGIAERLNPRLGIEGLLRTMYDGRNNLTQEVSAQLHEHFPGKVYETVIPRNVRLAEAPSYGLPAMYYDKASTGAQAYLALAREVMAQNKSRTAVPA
;
A
#
# COMPACT_ATOMS: atom_id res chain seq x y z
N LYS A 1 2.18 -0.05 -13.00
CA LYS A 1 1.08 0.35 -13.91
C LYS A 1 0.06 1.15 -13.13
N GLY A 2 -0.41 2.28 -13.68
CA GLY A 2 -1.51 3.05 -13.09
C GLY A 2 -2.84 2.31 -13.19
N GLY A 3 -3.81 2.62 -12.30
CA GLY A 3 -5.18 2.12 -12.40
C GLY A 3 -5.42 0.66 -12.00
N VAL A 4 -4.44 -0.02 -11.38
CA VAL A 4 -4.61 -1.42 -10.90
C VAL A 4 -5.20 -1.53 -9.51
N GLY A 5 -5.64 -0.44 -8.91
CA GLY A 5 -6.29 -0.42 -7.58
C GLY A 5 -5.32 -0.36 -6.40
N LYS A 6 -4.10 0.18 -6.54
CA LYS A 6 -3.14 0.35 -5.42
C LYS A 6 -3.77 1.14 -4.27
N THR A 7 -4.08 2.40 -4.50
CA THR A 7 -4.67 3.30 -3.49
C THR A 7 -5.98 2.76 -2.91
N THR A 8 -6.85 2.20 -3.77
CA THR A 8 -8.08 1.53 -3.33
C THR A 8 -7.76 0.38 -2.37
N THR A 9 -6.73 -0.41 -2.69
CA THR A 9 -6.29 -1.50 -1.82
C THR A 9 -5.69 -0.97 -0.51
N SER A 10 -4.83 0.04 -0.58
CA SER A 10 -4.19 0.63 0.61
C SER A 10 -5.22 1.14 1.62
N ILE A 11 -6.20 1.92 1.18
CA ILE A 11 -7.27 2.47 2.02
C ILE A 11 -8.15 1.35 2.61
N ASN A 12 -8.67 0.47 1.74
CA ASN A 12 -9.66 -0.52 2.17
C ASN A 12 -9.04 -1.65 3.00
N LEU A 13 -7.80 -2.04 2.71
CA LEU A 13 -7.07 -3.02 3.51
C LEU A 13 -6.70 -2.44 4.88
N ALA A 14 -6.26 -1.17 4.96
CA ALA A 14 -5.98 -0.49 6.22
C ALA A 14 -7.22 -0.48 7.12
N ALA A 15 -8.37 -0.06 6.60
CA ALA A 15 -9.63 -0.04 7.34
C ALA A 15 -10.09 -1.45 7.74
N ALA A 16 -9.95 -2.44 6.86
CA ALA A 16 -10.34 -3.81 7.14
C ALA A 16 -9.45 -4.44 8.25
N ILE A 17 -8.13 -4.20 8.23
CA ILE A 17 -7.21 -4.66 9.28
C ILE A 17 -7.53 -3.96 10.60
N ALA A 18 -7.74 -2.64 10.59
CA ALA A 18 -8.10 -1.87 11.78
C ALA A 18 -9.42 -2.37 12.41
N SER A 19 -10.41 -2.76 11.59
CA SER A 19 -11.68 -3.32 12.06
C SER A 19 -11.54 -4.70 12.74
N LEU A 20 -10.36 -5.31 12.68
CA LEU A 20 -9.99 -6.56 13.34
C LEU A 20 -9.07 -6.32 14.56
N ASP A 21 -9.22 -5.16 15.19
CA ASP A 21 -8.54 -4.75 16.43
C ASP A 21 -7.01 -4.58 16.32
N ALA A 22 -6.47 -4.37 15.11
CA ALA A 22 -5.07 -4.04 14.92
C ALA A 22 -4.86 -2.52 14.81
N ARG A 23 -3.73 -2.03 15.33
CA ARG A 23 -3.30 -0.63 15.17
C ARG A 23 -2.66 -0.46 13.81
N VAL A 24 -3.23 0.40 12.97
CA VAL A 24 -2.81 0.56 11.57
C VAL A 24 -2.36 2.00 11.30
N LEU A 25 -1.25 2.14 10.59
CA LEU A 25 -0.81 3.38 9.98
C LEU A 25 -0.86 3.22 8.46
N LEU A 26 -1.54 4.14 7.78
CA LEU A 26 -1.46 4.30 6.33
C LEU A 26 -0.51 5.47 6.03
N VAL A 27 0.45 5.26 5.14
CA VAL A 27 1.37 6.30 4.64
C VAL A 27 1.03 6.57 3.18
N ASP A 28 0.62 7.78 2.86
CA ASP A 28 0.43 8.21 1.48
C ASP A 28 1.77 8.73 0.93
N LEU A 29 2.35 8.03 -0.05
CA LEU A 29 3.58 8.45 -0.75
C LEU A 29 3.32 8.85 -2.21
N ASP A 30 2.07 9.00 -2.60
CA ASP A 30 1.73 9.52 -3.92
C ASP A 30 1.48 11.04 -3.85
N PRO A 31 2.22 11.88 -4.61
CA PRO A 31 1.97 13.33 -4.67
C PRO A 31 0.54 13.70 -5.09
N GLN A 32 -0.19 12.76 -5.68
CA GLN A 32 -1.61 12.98 -5.98
C GLN A 32 -2.48 13.05 -4.71
N GLY A 33 -2.03 12.54 -3.56
CA GLY A 33 -2.76 12.58 -2.30
C GLY A 33 -4.11 11.85 -2.34
N ASN A 34 -4.20 10.78 -3.13
CA ASN A 34 -5.47 10.06 -3.31
C ASN A 34 -5.81 9.19 -2.10
N ALA A 35 -4.80 8.62 -1.42
CA ALA A 35 -5.04 7.90 -0.17
C ALA A 35 -5.45 8.88 0.95
N THR A 36 -4.91 10.08 0.94
CA THR A 36 -5.25 11.18 1.86
C THR A 36 -6.73 11.56 1.71
N MET A 37 -7.15 11.93 0.51
CA MET A 37 -8.56 12.30 0.24
C MET A 37 -9.52 11.14 0.50
N GLY A 38 -9.16 9.94 0.07
CA GLY A 38 -9.99 8.74 0.28
C GLY A 38 -10.08 8.28 1.72
N SER A 39 -9.25 8.82 2.61
CA SER A 39 -9.30 8.62 4.07
C SER A 39 -10.06 9.75 4.81
N GLY A 40 -10.63 10.71 4.09
CA GLY A 40 -11.41 11.80 4.66
C GLY A 40 -10.58 13.01 5.13
N VAL A 41 -9.31 13.08 4.77
CA VAL A 41 -8.42 14.20 5.07
C VAL A 41 -8.30 15.11 3.85
N ASP A 42 -8.58 16.40 4.01
CA ASP A 42 -8.43 17.37 2.92
C ASP A 42 -6.96 17.71 2.71
N LYS A 43 -6.40 17.22 1.61
CA LYS A 43 -4.99 17.45 1.23
C LYS A 43 -4.64 18.92 0.94
N HIS A 44 -5.63 19.78 0.75
CA HIS A 44 -5.44 21.22 0.47
C HIS A 44 -5.33 22.07 1.74
N SER A 45 -5.66 21.49 2.91
CA SER A 45 -5.65 22.18 4.21
C SER A 45 -4.64 21.61 5.20
N LEU A 46 -3.61 20.89 4.71
CA LEU A 46 -2.57 20.30 5.55
C LEU A 46 -1.57 21.36 6.02
N ASP A 47 -1.34 21.45 7.33
CA ASP A 47 -0.25 22.25 7.91
C ASP A 47 1.11 21.56 7.77
N ALA A 48 1.13 20.23 7.82
CA ALA A 48 2.31 19.39 7.61
C ALA A 48 1.92 18.04 7.00
N GLN A 49 2.84 17.41 6.28
CA GLN A 49 2.62 16.19 5.53
C GLN A 49 3.86 15.29 5.50
N VAL A 50 3.77 14.15 4.81
CA VAL A 50 4.87 13.18 4.74
C VAL A 50 6.16 13.77 4.13
N TYR A 51 6.08 14.76 3.25
CA TYR A 51 7.24 15.49 2.73
C TYR A 51 8.08 16.07 3.87
N ASP A 52 7.46 16.77 4.82
CA ASP A 52 8.14 17.44 5.93
C ASP A 52 8.85 16.43 6.84
N LEU A 53 8.26 15.23 7.01
CA LEU A 53 8.91 14.11 7.71
C LEU A 53 10.15 13.60 6.95
N LEU A 54 10.05 13.44 5.62
CA LEU A 54 11.16 12.97 4.79
C LEU A 54 12.31 13.97 4.78
N MET A 55 12.01 15.26 4.81
CA MET A 55 13.02 16.33 4.88
C MET A 55 13.56 16.52 6.30
N GLY A 56 12.85 16.08 7.33
CA GLY A 56 13.20 16.29 8.73
C GLY A 56 12.79 17.67 9.24
N GLU A 57 11.80 18.28 8.60
CA GLU A 57 11.27 19.60 8.90
C GLU A 57 10.10 19.55 9.91
N ALA A 58 9.48 18.37 10.07
CA ALA A 58 8.44 18.12 11.06
C ALA A 58 8.66 16.79 11.81
N GLN A 59 8.02 16.68 12.97
CA GLN A 59 7.99 15.45 13.76
C GLN A 59 6.74 14.63 13.46
N PHE A 60 6.79 13.33 13.71
CA PHE A 60 5.66 12.42 13.47
C PHE A 60 4.34 12.89 14.09
N ALA A 61 4.39 13.41 15.31
CA ALA A 61 3.20 13.87 16.03
C ALA A 61 2.53 15.12 15.41
N GLU A 62 3.29 15.89 14.62
CA GLU A 62 2.79 17.09 13.94
C GLU A 62 2.11 16.76 12.62
N VAL A 63 2.45 15.59 12.03
CA VAL A 63 1.97 15.18 10.70
C VAL A 63 0.86 14.14 10.75
N VAL A 64 0.91 13.23 11.73
CA VAL A 64 -0.05 12.12 11.81
C VAL A 64 -1.48 12.63 12.00
N GLN A 65 -2.40 12.12 11.18
CA GLN A 65 -3.83 12.40 11.25
C GLN A 65 -4.57 11.17 11.81
N ASP A 66 -5.53 11.39 12.70
CA ASP A 66 -6.42 10.35 13.18
C ASP A 66 -7.67 10.28 12.29
N CYS A 67 -7.78 9.24 11.49
CA CYS A 67 -8.93 8.98 10.63
C CYS A 67 -10.00 8.21 11.43
N VAL A 68 -10.66 8.90 12.39
CA VAL A 68 -11.61 8.30 13.33
C VAL A 68 -12.66 7.43 12.65
N GLN A 69 -13.23 7.88 11.53
CA GLN A 69 -14.25 7.13 10.79
C GLN A 69 -13.70 5.86 10.11
N SER A 70 -12.41 5.87 9.79
CA SER A 70 -11.73 4.77 9.09
C SER A 70 -11.01 3.80 10.04
N GLY A 71 -10.82 4.22 11.32
CA GLY A 71 -10.24 3.42 12.38
C GLY A 71 -8.72 3.23 12.31
N TYR A 72 -8.02 4.04 11.53
CA TYR A 72 -6.56 4.01 11.41
C TYR A 72 -5.95 5.41 11.42
N HIS A 73 -4.64 5.49 11.64
CA HIS A 73 -3.88 6.73 11.48
C HIS A 73 -3.34 6.87 10.06
N LEU A 74 -3.17 8.12 9.62
CA LEU A 74 -2.66 8.46 8.29
C LEU A 74 -1.46 9.41 8.40
N LEU A 75 -0.41 9.16 7.62
CA LEU A 75 0.54 10.19 7.22
C LEU A 75 0.11 10.72 5.86
N PRO A 76 -0.45 11.94 5.80
CA PRO A 76 -1.04 12.48 4.58
C PRO A 76 0.00 13.02 3.60
N ALA A 77 -0.39 13.13 2.32
CA ALA A 77 0.37 13.75 1.27
C ALA A 77 -0.47 14.73 0.44
N ASN A 78 0.24 15.67 -0.18
CA ASN A 78 -0.30 16.56 -1.20
C ASN A 78 0.71 16.73 -2.35
N ALA A 79 0.44 17.67 -3.25
CA ALA A 79 1.25 17.91 -4.45
C ALA A 79 2.71 18.33 -4.14
N ASP A 80 2.96 18.92 -2.97
CA ASP A 80 4.31 19.36 -2.56
C ASP A 80 5.27 18.18 -2.40
N LEU A 81 4.71 16.96 -2.13
CA LEU A 81 5.52 15.74 -2.07
C LEU A 81 6.29 15.46 -3.38
N ALA A 82 5.85 16.01 -4.52
CA ALA A 82 6.61 15.89 -5.77
C ALA A 82 8.01 16.53 -5.66
N ALA A 83 8.18 17.57 -4.85
CA ALA A 83 9.48 18.18 -4.60
C ALA A 83 10.44 17.26 -3.85
N ALA A 84 9.93 16.28 -3.10
CA ALA A 84 10.78 15.31 -2.41
C ALA A 84 11.66 14.51 -3.38
N GLU A 85 11.20 14.24 -4.61
CA GLU A 85 12.02 13.52 -5.60
C GLU A 85 13.30 14.28 -5.94
N VAL A 86 13.24 15.61 -6.00
CA VAL A 86 14.40 16.47 -6.28
C VAL A 86 15.26 16.65 -5.03
N HIS A 87 14.63 16.93 -3.89
CA HIS A 87 15.33 17.24 -2.65
C HIS A 87 16.02 16.01 -2.05
N LEU A 88 15.40 14.83 -2.13
CA LEU A 88 16.01 13.57 -1.69
C LEU A 88 17.34 13.30 -2.43
N VAL A 89 17.39 13.57 -3.74
CA VAL A 89 18.62 13.35 -4.55
C VAL A 89 19.75 14.30 -4.14
N GLN A 90 19.46 15.43 -3.50
CA GLN A 90 20.46 16.37 -3.00
C GLN A 90 21.08 15.94 -1.66
N LEU A 91 20.45 15.00 -0.95
CA LEU A 91 20.97 14.45 0.29
C LEU A 91 22.19 13.54 0.02
N PRO A 92 23.02 13.24 1.05
CA PRO A 92 24.05 12.21 0.93
C PRO A 92 23.48 10.88 0.41
N THR A 93 24.17 10.24 -0.52
CA THR A 93 23.69 9.03 -1.24
C THR A 93 23.23 7.91 -0.30
N THR A 94 23.86 7.78 0.86
CA THR A 94 23.49 6.80 1.90
C THR A 94 22.18 7.13 2.60
N ASP A 95 21.73 8.38 2.56
CA ASP A 95 20.53 8.87 3.26
C ASP A 95 19.31 8.91 2.37
N GLN A 96 19.50 9.14 1.06
CA GLN A 96 18.42 9.29 0.08
C GLN A 96 17.35 8.21 0.16
N PRO A 97 17.68 6.90 0.14
CA PRO A 97 16.69 5.83 0.11
C PRO A 97 16.15 5.46 1.50
N LEU A 98 16.70 6.00 2.59
CA LEU A 98 16.44 5.51 3.95
C LEU A 98 15.64 6.50 4.82
N ARG A 99 15.16 7.62 4.27
CA ARG A 99 14.46 8.65 5.06
C ARG A 99 13.18 8.11 5.69
N LEU A 100 12.33 7.45 4.91
CA LEU A 100 11.10 6.84 5.43
C LEU A 100 11.40 5.72 6.42
N ALA A 101 12.41 4.89 6.17
CA ALA A 101 12.81 3.82 7.10
C ALA A 101 13.20 4.38 8.47
N ARG A 102 13.88 5.52 8.53
CA ARG A 102 14.22 6.20 9.80
C ARG A 102 12.98 6.73 10.52
N VAL A 103 12.05 7.35 9.79
CA VAL A 103 10.78 7.83 10.36
C VAL A 103 10.00 6.65 10.97
N LEU A 104 9.82 5.56 10.23
CA LEU A 104 9.08 4.40 10.71
C LEU A 104 9.79 3.68 11.87
N LYS A 105 11.12 3.63 11.87
CA LYS A 105 11.90 3.08 12.99
C LYS A 105 11.68 3.84 14.29
N ALA A 106 11.53 5.17 14.23
CA ALA A 106 11.30 6.02 15.41
C ALA A 106 9.94 5.76 16.08
N ILE A 107 8.99 5.18 15.34
CA ILE A 107 7.65 4.85 15.84
C ILE A 107 7.41 3.33 15.93
N ALA A 108 8.46 2.52 15.84
CA ALA A 108 8.38 1.08 15.93
C ALA A 108 7.64 0.63 17.20
N GLY A 109 6.73 -0.34 17.06
CA GLY A 109 5.89 -0.85 18.16
C GLY A 109 4.63 -0.04 18.46
N ARG A 110 4.43 1.14 17.84
CA ARG A 110 3.19 1.90 17.97
C ARG A 110 2.06 1.32 17.13
N TYR A 111 2.39 0.68 16.02
CA TYR A 111 1.47 0.07 15.06
C TYR A 111 1.79 -1.39 14.86
N ASP A 112 0.75 -2.18 14.61
CA ASP A 112 0.85 -3.59 14.28
C ASP A 112 1.04 -3.78 12.76
N TYR A 113 0.49 -2.85 11.98
CA TYR A 113 0.63 -2.79 10.52
C TYR A 113 0.90 -1.38 10.04
N VAL A 114 1.84 -1.24 9.11
CA VAL A 114 2.09 -0.01 8.36
C VAL A 114 1.89 -0.32 6.88
N LEU A 115 0.92 0.32 6.24
CA LEU A 115 0.69 0.23 4.80
C LEU A 115 1.23 1.49 4.15
N ILE A 116 1.92 1.34 3.02
CA ILE A 116 2.51 2.46 2.28
C ILE A 116 1.91 2.47 0.88
N ASP A 117 1.08 3.48 0.58
CA ASP A 117 0.56 3.71 -0.77
C ASP A 117 1.62 4.39 -1.63
N CYS A 118 1.91 3.83 -2.80
CA CYS A 118 3.00 4.27 -3.65
C CYS A 118 2.50 4.79 -5.00
N PRO A 119 3.18 5.81 -5.58
CA PRO A 119 2.90 6.24 -6.95
C PRO A 119 3.13 5.12 -7.96
N PRO A 120 2.61 5.24 -9.19
CA PRO A 120 2.76 4.21 -10.22
C PRO A 120 4.17 4.11 -10.81
N SER A 121 5.02 5.11 -10.57
CA SER A 121 6.39 5.22 -11.10
C SER A 121 7.40 4.63 -10.11
N LEU A 122 8.51 4.08 -10.66
CA LEU A 122 9.68 3.73 -9.87
C LEU A 122 10.58 4.96 -9.75
N ASN A 123 10.42 5.69 -8.66
CA ASN A 123 11.16 6.91 -8.33
C ASN A 123 11.74 6.82 -6.91
N MET A 124 12.35 7.90 -6.41
CA MET A 124 12.98 7.92 -5.08
C MET A 124 11.96 7.71 -3.94
N LEU A 125 10.70 8.12 -4.10
CA LEU A 125 9.63 7.85 -3.12
C LEU A 125 9.34 6.34 -3.03
N THR A 126 9.20 5.68 -4.17
CA THR A 126 8.97 4.22 -4.22
C THR A 126 10.16 3.44 -3.67
N VAL A 127 11.39 3.91 -3.93
CA VAL A 127 12.62 3.32 -3.35
C VAL A 127 12.61 3.48 -1.83
N ASN A 128 12.24 4.65 -1.29
CA ASN A 128 12.08 4.87 0.16
C ASN A 128 11.03 3.94 0.77
N ALA A 129 9.89 3.74 0.09
CA ALA A 129 8.86 2.80 0.54
C ALA A 129 9.42 1.37 0.65
N MET A 130 10.07 0.87 -0.40
CA MET A 130 10.60 -0.49 -0.43
C MET A 130 11.79 -0.68 0.54
N ALA A 131 12.60 0.36 0.76
CA ALA A 131 13.69 0.32 1.74
C ALA A 131 13.17 0.28 3.19
N ALA A 132 11.96 0.79 3.44
CA ALA A 132 11.32 0.83 4.75
C ALA A 132 10.40 -0.39 5.03
N ALA A 133 9.92 -1.07 4.00
CA ALA A 133 8.93 -2.14 4.11
C ALA A 133 9.56 -3.50 4.39
N ASP A 134 8.79 -4.40 5.00
CA ASP A 134 9.15 -5.82 5.14
C ASP A 134 8.74 -6.61 3.88
N SER A 135 7.69 -6.18 3.20
CA SER A 135 7.17 -6.88 2.02
C SER A 135 6.34 -5.97 1.10
N VAL A 136 6.13 -6.43 -0.14
CA VAL A 136 5.35 -5.73 -1.17
C VAL A 136 4.12 -6.55 -1.53
N LEU A 137 2.93 -6.03 -1.26
CA LEU A 137 1.68 -6.53 -1.81
C LEU A 137 1.48 -5.92 -3.20
N ILE A 138 1.20 -6.76 -4.20
CA ILE A 138 1.13 -6.36 -5.60
C ILE A 138 -0.30 -6.50 -6.13
N PRO A 139 -1.11 -5.41 -6.15
CA PRO A 139 -2.39 -5.43 -6.84
C PRO A 139 -2.18 -5.46 -8.35
N MET A 140 -2.93 -6.31 -9.04
CA MET A 140 -2.83 -6.45 -10.49
C MET A 140 -4.16 -6.88 -11.11
N GLN A 141 -4.41 -6.43 -12.32
CA GLN A 141 -5.52 -6.93 -13.14
C GLN A 141 -5.02 -8.12 -13.95
N CYS A 142 -5.88 -9.14 -14.12
CA CYS A 142 -5.58 -10.30 -14.97
C CYS A 142 -5.77 -9.94 -16.45
N GLU A 143 -4.83 -9.19 -17.00
CA GLU A 143 -4.78 -8.73 -18.40
C GLU A 143 -3.55 -9.29 -19.13
N TYR A 144 -3.55 -9.25 -20.44
CA TYR A 144 -2.51 -9.87 -21.28
C TYR A 144 -1.07 -9.47 -20.92
N TYR A 145 -0.81 -8.16 -20.67
CA TYR A 145 0.54 -7.68 -20.31
C TYR A 145 0.83 -7.73 -18.80
N ALA A 146 -0.01 -8.38 -18.01
CA ALA A 146 0.15 -8.37 -16.55
C ALA A 146 1.42 -9.10 -16.10
N LEU A 147 1.73 -10.24 -16.72
CA LEU A 147 2.90 -11.07 -16.37
C LEU A 147 4.23 -10.41 -16.72
N GLU A 148 4.31 -9.71 -17.87
CA GLU A 148 5.50 -8.97 -18.28
C GLU A 148 5.82 -7.84 -17.30
N GLY A 149 4.79 -7.04 -16.95
CA GLY A 149 4.93 -5.98 -15.96
C GLY A 149 5.28 -6.51 -14.56
N LEU A 150 4.76 -7.68 -14.19
CA LEU A 150 5.07 -8.34 -12.93
C LEU A 150 6.54 -8.78 -12.87
N SER A 151 7.06 -9.39 -13.92
CA SER A 151 8.46 -9.83 -14.01
C SER A 151 9.44 -8.67 -13.81
N SER A 152 9.17 -7.52 -14.46
CA SER A 152 9.98 -6.31 -14.27
C SER A 152 9.92 -5.78 -12.85
N LEU A 153 8.74 -5.80 -12.21
CA LEU A 153 8.59 -5.36 -10.82
C LEU A 153 9.31 -6.31 -9.85
N VAL A 154 9.21 -7.62 -10.05
CA VAL A 154 9.92 -8.64 -9.24
C VAL A 154 11.43 -8.41 -9.30
N ALA A 155 12.00 -8.20 -10.50
CA ALA A 155 13.42 -7.89 -10.65
C ALA A 155 13.81 -6.61 -9.91
N THR A 156 12.95 -5.59 -9.92
CA THR A 156 13.17 -4.35 -9.17
C THR A 156 13.18 -4.60 -7.65
N ILE A 157 12.20 -5.34 -7.13
CA ILE A 157 12.11 -5.69 -5.71
C ILE A 157 13.37 -6.46 -5.27
N GLN A 158 13.82 -7.43 -6.08
CA GLN A 158 15.05 -8.19 -5.83
C GLN A 158 16.28 -7.28 -5.79
N GLY A 159 16.42 -6.36 -6.75
CA GLY A 159 17.54 -5.41 -6.78
C GLY A 159 17.56 -4.46 -5.56
N ILE A 160 16.41 -4.08 -5.03
CA ILE A 160 16.32 -3.29 -3.80
C ILE A 160 16.62 -4.18 -2.58
N ALA A 161 16.13 -5.41 -2.54
CA ALA A 161 16.43 -6.35 -1.46
C ALA A 161 17.93 -6.60 -1.33
N GLU A 162 18.64 -6.82 -2.45
CA GLU A 162 20.08 -7.07 -2.45
C GLU A 162 20.92 -5.88 -1.97
N ARG A 163 20.48 -4.64 -2.26
CA ARG A 163 21.30 -3.45 -2.08
C ARG A 163 20.94 -2.61 -0.84
N LEU A 164 19.65 -2.57 -0.48
CA LEU A 164 19.12 -1.62 0.50
C LEU A 164 18.39 -2.28 1.66
N ASN A 165 17.61 -3.35 1.40
CA ASN A 165 16.74 -3.95 2.40
C ASN A 165 16.66 -5.48 2.25
N PRO A 166 17.61 -6.25 2.81
CA PRO A 166 17.66 -7.71 2.66
C PRO A 166 16.41 -8.46 3.16
N ARG A 167 15.54 -7.80 3.94
CA ARG A 167 14.29 -8.40 4.43
C ARG A 167 13.13 -8.25 3.46
N LEU A 168 13.26 -7.36 2.47
CA LEU A 168 12.18 -7.07 1.54
C LEU A 168 11.79 -8.31 0.75
N GLY A 169 10.53 -8.70 0.83
CA GLY A 169 9.97 -9.82 0.09
C GLY A 169 8.69 -9.46 -0.65
N ILE A 170 8.16 -10.42 -1.39
CA ILE A 170 6.81 -10.31 -1.95
C ILE A 170 5.84 -10.84 -0.90
N GLU A 171 4.91 -9.98 -0.47
CA GLU A 171 3.81 -10.35 0.43
C GLU A 171 2.84 -11.27 -0.27
N GLY A 172 2.33 -10.80 -1.40
CA GLY A 172 1.42 -11.56 -2.24
C GLY A 172 0.95 -10.77 -3.45
N LEU A 173 0.37 -11.50 -4.40
CA LEU A 173 -0.25 -11.00 -5.62
C LEU A 173 -1.76 -10.94 -5.42
N LEU A 174 -2.35 -9.75 -5.53
CA LEU A 174 -3.78 -9.52 -5.36
C LEU A 174 -4.43 -9.28 -6.72
N ARG A 175 -5.31 -10.18 -7.13
CA ARG A 175 -6.10 -10.02 -8.35
C ARG A 175 -7.23 -9.03 -8.12
N THR A 176 -7.17 -7.88 -8.79
CA THR A 176 -8.13 -6.77 -8.67
C THR A 176 -8.98 -6.65 -9.92
N MET A 177 -10.15 -6.02 -9.78
CA MET A 177 -11.15 -5.87 -10.86
C MET A 177 -11.44 -7.21 -11.54
N TYR A 178 -11.43 -8.27 -10.74
CA TYR A 178 -11.53 -9.65 -11.20
C TYR A 178 -12.95 -9.94 -11.71
N ASP A 179 -13.05 -10.53 -12.91
CA ASP A 179 -14.28 -11.09 -13.46
C ASP A 179 -14.01 -12.53 -13.90
N GLY A 180 -14.43 -13.48 -13.07
CA GLY A 180 -14.24 -14.91 -13.30
C GLY A 180 -15.01 -15.49 -14.49
N ARG A 181 -15.88 -14.70 -15.16
CA ARG A 181 -16.57 -15.12 -16.40
C ARG A 181 -15.71 -14.92 -17.64
N ASN A 182 -14.65 -14.14 -17.54
CA ASN A 182 -13.75 -13.84 -18.63
C ASN A 182 -12.63 -14.91 -18.70
N ASN A 183 -12.53 -15.61 -19.84
CA ASN A 183 -11.54 -16.67 -20.08
C ASN A 183 -10.10 -16.17 -19.92
N LEU A 184 -9.75 -14.99 -20.46
CA LEU A 184 -8.43 -14.40 -20.30
C LEU A 184 -8.06 -14.18 -18.82
N THR A 185 -9.04 -13.72 -18.03
CA THR A 185 -8.86 -13.53 -16.58
C THR A 185 -8.54 -14.86 -15.88
N GLN A 186 -9.21 -15.93 -16.27
CA GLN A 186 -8.97 -17.27 -15.72
C GLN A 186 -7.60 -17.81 -16.13
N GLU A 187 -7.23 -17.67 -17.41
CA GLU A 187 -5.92 -18.11 -17.94
C GLU A 187 -4.76 -17.38 -17.25
N VAL A 188 -4.82 -16.04 -17.17
CA VAL A 188 -3.79 -15.25 -16.47
C VAL A 188 -3.73 -15.62 -15.00
N SER A 189 -4.88 -15.81 -14.35
CA SER A 189 -4.95 -16.24 -12.96
C SER A 189 -4.29 -17.60 -12.73
N ALA A 190 -4.52 -18.58 -13.62
CA ALA A 190 -3.87 -19.90 -13.56
C ALA A 190 -2.35 -19.80 -13.70
N GLN A 191 -1.87 -18.99 -14.66
CA GLN A 191 -0.43 -18.74 -14.84
C GLN A 191 0.21 -18.07 -13.62
N LEU A 192 -0.51 -17.17 -12.92
CA LEU A 192 0.00 -16.58 -11.67
C LEU A 192 0.20 -17.64 -10.59
N HIS A 193 -0.76 -18.55 -10.39
CA HIS A 193 -0.61 -19.65 -9.43
C HIS A 193 0.53 -20.61 -9.79
N GLU A 194 0.75 -20.87 -11.08
CA GLU A 194 1.82 -21.72 -11.56
C GLU A 194 3.21 -21.10 -11.33
N HIS A 195 3.37 -19.80 -11.66
CA HIS A 195 4.66 -19.11 -11.59
C HIS A 195 5.00 -18.57 -10.20
N PHE A 196 3.98 -18.32 -9.37
CA PHE A 196 4.13 -17.77 -8.00
C PHE A 196 3.40 -18.63 -6.96
N PRO A 197 3.78 -19.91 -6.80
CA PRO A 197 3.10 -20.81 -5.87
C PRO A 197 3.15 -20.26 -4.44
N GLY A 198 1.98 -20.25 -3.77
CA GLY A 198 1.84 -19.75 -2.41
C GLY A 198 1.99 -18.23 -2.25
N LYS A 199 2.07 -17.47 -3.36
CA LYS A 199 2.14 -16.00 -3.34
C LYS A 199 0.90 -15.31 -3.91
N VAL A 200 -0.02 -16.05 -4.50
CA VAL A 200 -1.28 -15.49 -5.01
C VAL A 200 -2.34 -15.62 -3.93
N TYR A 201 -2.93 -14.50 -3.52
CA TYR A 201 -4.03 -14.54 -2.57
C TYR A 201 -5.23 -15.31 -3.13
N GLU A 202 -5.88 -16.11 -2.29
CA GLU A 202 -7.14 -16.77 -2.64
C GLU A 202 -8.24 -15.72 -2.85
N THR A 203 -8.23 -14.69 -2.02
CA THR A 203 -9.14 -13.54 -2.15
C THR A 203 -8.91 -12.79 -3.45
N VAL A 204 -9.99 -12.47 -4.17
CA VAL A 204 -10.01 -11.58 -5.33
C VAL A 204 -10.85 -10.35 -5.05
N ILE A 205 -10.47 -9.20 -5.62
CA ILE A 205 -11.27 -7.98 -5.52
C ILE A 205 -12.09 -7.82 -6.81
N PRO A 206 -13.42 -7.94 -6.76
CA PRO A 206 -14.25 -7.82 -7.94
C PRO A 206 -14.34 -6.37 -8.43
N ARG A 207 -14.76 -6.15 -9.67
CA ARG A 207 -15.24 -4.82 -10.07
C ARG A 207 -16.46 -4.47 -9.22
N ASN A 208 -16.40 -3.30 -8.58
CA ASN A 208 -17.47 -2.88 -7.68
C ASN A 208 -17.59 -1.35 -7.69
N VAL A 209 -18.80 -0.85 -7.95
CA VAL A 209 -19.09 0.59 -8.02
C VAL A 209 -18.84 1.27 -6.68
N ARG A 210 -19.13 0.61 -5.56
CA ARG A 210 -18.94 1.18 -4.22
C ARG A 210 -17.50 1.45 -3.89
N LEU A 211 -16.55 0.65 -4.42
CA LEU A 211 -15.11 0.93 -4.31
C LEU A 211 -14.68 2.19 -5.07
N ALA A 212 -15.39 2.53 -6.14
CA ALA A 212 -15.12 3.74 -6.92
C ALA A 212 -15.78 4.99 -6.32
N GLU A 213 -16.95 4.85 -5.71
CA GLU A 213 -17.72 5.95 -5.12
C GLU A 213 -17.17 6.36 -3.73
N ALA A 214 -16.83 5.40 -2.89
CA ALA A 214 -16.46 5.62 -1.49
C ALA A 214 -15.38 6.71 -1.29
N PRO A 215 -14.31 6.82 -2.12
CA PRO A 215 -13.31 7.88 -1.97
C PRO A 215 -13.87 9.30 -2.11
N SER A 216 -14.94 9.51 -2.88
CA SER A 216 -15.58 10.82 -3.02
C SER A 216 -16.30 11.27 -1.75
N TYR A 217 -16.54 10.35 -0.83
CA TYR A 217 -17.08 10.61 0.51
C TYR A 217 -15.99 10.59 1.60
N GLY A 218 -14.72 10.42 1.22
CA GLY A 218 -13.63 10.31 2.17
C GLY A 218 -13.70 9.07 3.06
N LEU A 219 -14.33 7.99 2.59
CA LEU A 219 -14.56 6.78 3.38
C LEU A 219 -14.02 5.53 2.68
N PRO A 220 -13.45 4.58 3.45
CA PRO A 220 -13.27 3.21 2.98
C PRO A 220 -14.63 2.57 2.66
N ALA A 221 -14.66 1.66 1.68
CA ALA A 221 -15.92 1.05 1.22
C ALA A 221 -16.71 0.34 2.33
N MET A 222 -16.03 -0.22 3.33
CA MET A 222 -16.70 -0.89 4.45
C MET A 222 -17.50 0.05 5.36
N TYR A 223 -17.16 1.34 5.37
CA TYR A 223 -17.90 2.39 6.10
C TYR A 223 -18.89 3.14 5.20
N TYR A 224 -18.69 3.08 3.89
CA TYR A 224 -19.60 3.62 2.89
C TYR A 224 -20.77 2.66 2.61
N ASP A 225 -20.47 1.38 2.30
CA ASP A 225 -21.45 0.30 2.07
C ASP A 225 -20.83 -1.05 2.49
N LYS A 226 -21.04 -1.40 3.77
CA LYS A 226 -20.49 -2.63 4.37
C LYS A 226 -20.97 -3.91 3.67
N ALA A 227 -22.15 -3.90 3.07
CA ALA A 227 -22.74 -5.07 2.40
C ALA A 227 -22.20 -5.27 0.99
N SER A 228 -21.49 -4.29 0.42
CA SER A 228 -20.97 -4.38 -0.93
C SER A 228 -19.96 -5.51 -1.07
N THR A 229 -19.94 -6.15 -2.24
CA THR A 229 -19.00 -7.23 -2.54
C THR A 229 -17.55 -6.78 -2.46
N GLY A 230 -17.26 -5.51 -2.77
CA GLY A 230 -15.93 -4.91 -2.63
C GLY A 230 -15.49 -4.80 -1.17
N ALA A 231 -16.34 -4.30 -0.28
CA ALA A 231 -16.06 -4.20 1.15
C ALA A 231 -15.83 -5.58 1.78
N GLN A 232 -16.66 -6.56 1.46
CA GLN A 232 -16.52 -7.92 1.95
C GLN A 232 -15.24 -8.60 1.45
N ALA A 233 -14.85 -8.34 0.19
CA ALA A 233 -13.60 -8.86 -0.36
C ALA A 233 -12.37 -8.29 0.37
N TYR A 234 -12.33 -6.99 0.69
CA TYR A 234 -11.23 -6.43 1.48
C TYR A 234 -11.20 -6.93 2.93
N LEU A 235 -12.35 -7.20 3.54
CA LEU A 235 -12.39 -7.84 4.86
C LEU A 235 -11.87 -9.29 4.82
N ALA A 236 -12.18 -10.04 3.76
CA ALA A 236 -11.61 -11.37 3.54
C ALA A 236 -10.09 -11.32 3.33
N LEU A 237 -9.62 -10.37 2.49
CA LEU A 237 -8.19 -10.13 2.28
C LEU A 237 -7.46 -9.79 3.58
N ALA A 238 -8.02 -8.93 4.41
CA ALA A 238 -7.42 -8.57 5.70
C ALA A 238 -7.20 -9.80 6.59
N ARG A 239 -8.19 -10.68 6.67
CA ARG A 239 -8.07 -11.95 7.42
C ARG A 239 -6.99 -12.86 6.84
N GLU A 240 -6.90 -12.95 5.52
CA GLU A 240 -5.89 -13.76 4.82
C GLU A 240 -4.48 -13.22 5.08
N VAL A 241 -4.25 -11.90 4.93
CA VAL A 241 -2.99 -11.23 5.22
C VAL A 241 -2.57 -11.43 6.68
N MET A 242 -3.47 -11.20 7.62
CA MET A 242 -3.18 -11.34 9.06
C MET A 242 -2.87 -12.80 9.43
N ALA A 243 -3.53 -13.78 8.83
CA ALA A 243 -3.27 -15.20 9.08
C ALA A 243 -1.88 -15.61 8.54
N GLN A 244 -1.51 -15.16 7.35
CA GLN A 244 -0.18 -15.42 6.76
C GLN A 244 0.93 -14.80 7.60
N ASN A 245 0.75 -13.56 8.10
CA ASN A 245 1.76 -12.89 8.91
C ASN A 245 1.94 -13.53 10.28
N LYS A 246 0.88 -14.00 10.92
CA LYS A 246 0.98 -14.78 12.18
C LYS A 246 1.77 -16.07 11.98
N SER A 247 1.60 -16.75 10.86
CA SER A 247 2.34 -18.00 10.58
C SER A 247 3.84 -17.75 10.34
N ARG A 248 4.21 -16.62 9.74
CA ARG A 248 5.61 -16.23 9.51
C ARG A 248 6.34 -15.85 10.81
N THR A 249 5.68 -15.18 11.73
CA THR A 249 6.26 -14.81 13.04
C THR A 249 6.35 -15.99 14.00
N ALA A 250 5.59 -17.06 13.78
CA ALA A 250 5.59 -18.27 14.61
C ALA A 250 6.70 -19.28 14.25
N VAL A 251 7.40 -19.12 13.11
CA VAL A 251 8.56 -19.95 12.72
C VAL A 251 9.81 -19.26 13.26
N PRO A 252 10.51 -19.83 14.26
CA PRO A 252 11.79 -19.29 14.74
C PRO A 252 12.83 -19.37 13.60
N ALA A 253 13.62 -18.31 13.46
CA ALA A 253 14.74 -18.23 12.53
C ALA A 253 15.84 -19.28 12.84
#